data_4b9dac75db6512cf73a78bec97096331
#
_entry.id   4b9dac75db6512cf73a78bec97096331
#
_cell.length_a   1.000
_cell.length_b   1.000
_cell.length_c   1.000
_cell.angle_alpha   90.00
_cell.angle_beta   90.00
_cell.angle_gamma   90.00
#
_symmetry.space_group_name_H-M   'P 1'
#
loop_
_entity.id
_entity.type
_entity.pdbx_description
1 polymer ?
#
loop_
_entity_poly.entity_id
_entity_poly.type
_entity_poly.pdbx_seq_one_letter_code
_entity_poly.pdbx_strand_id
1 'polypeptide(L)'
;MRPLFLLLLLLPLWARAQQLPHTMAFRSTLSAWNPAMTAPWSYMETQAVYHQQWLGFEGAPVTMMAGVEAPLVPQNMSLGLRLQHDEAGPLQQTGIALSYAYQLKLGYSQRLAIGLTANGSRFRFNASALNADDPTDLLLGNTEGTSQQINLGIGIFYTSTDVDDYDEPYFFAGLAAQQVLPGELRFETVNELANFDRSLHAFGLLGYHFEQDFSFLEPSVQVLYAANNITHFQLGIHYEQYDTFWLGLSLDSSFRTGLQLGYILSDVGAGSLRIGTMASYSIQSRGQEQGMSVQALVGYQYEL
;
A
#
# COMPACT_ATOMS: atom_id res chain seq x y z
N MET A 1 45.15 12.92 -11.48
CA MET A 1 43.95 12.46 -10.74
C MET A 1 42.66 13.10 -11.28
N ARG A 2 42.40 13.01 -12.58
CA ARG A 2 41.23 13.65 -13.22
C ARG A 2 40.41 12.80 -14.21
N PRO A 3 40.57 11.47 -14.37
CA PRO A 3 39.62 10.70 -15.21
C PRO A 3 38.57 9.90 -14.46
N LEU A 4 38.59 9.85 -13.10
CA LEU A 4 37.63 9.01 -12.36
C LEU A 4 36.24 9.66 -12.20
N PHE A 5 36.14 10.97 -12.38
CA PHE A 5 34.89 11.72 -12.26
C PHE A 5 33.98 11.64 -13.50
N LEU A 6 34.54 11.27 -14.65
CA LEU A 6 33.80 11.15 -15.93
C LEU A 6 33.12 9.79 -16.10
N LEU A 7 33.51 8.79 -15.32
CA LEU A 7 32.90 7.44 -15.39
C LEU A 7 31.58 7.32 -14.62
N LEU A 8 31.30 8.26 -13.72
CA LEU A 8 30.04 8.31 -12.94
C LEU A 8 28.87 8.92 -13.72
N LEU A 9 29.13 9.53 -14.88
CA LEU A 9 28.10 10.18 -15.71
C LEU A 9 27.47 9.27 -16.79
N LEU A 10 27.90 8.01 -16.86
CA LEU A 10 27.42 7.04 -17.86
C LEU A 10 26.59 5.89 -17.27
N LEU A 11 26.05 6.06 -16.07
CA LEU A 11 25.01 5.14 -15.62
C LEU A 11 23.73 5.46 -16.42
N PRO A 12 23.28 4.57 -17.30
CA PRO A 12 22.01 4.74 -17.98
C PRO A 12 20.93 4.73 -16.90
N LEU A 13 20.25 5.84 -16.71
CA LEU A 13 19.02 5.95 -15.93
C LEU A 13 17.95 5.15 -16.68
N TRP A 14 17.89 3.87 -16.45
CA TRP A 14 16.78 3.03 -16.87
C TRP A 14 15.64 3.30 -15.90
N ALA A 15 14.92 4.39 -16.13
CA ALA A 15 13.71 4.72 -15.41
C ALA A 15 12.61 3.73 -15.86
N ARG A 16 12.50 2.59 -15.17
CA ARG A 16 11.36 1.70 -15.27
C ARG A 16 10.42 2.08 -14.13
N ALA A 17 9.41 2.87 -14.43
CA ALA A 17 8.50 3.45 -13.45
C ALA A 17 7.19 2.67 -13.37
N GLN A 18 7.21 1.48 -12.76
CA GLN A 18 5.97 0.81 -12.38
C GLN A 18 6.05 0.43 -10.91
N GLN A 19 5.37 1.20 -10.08
CA GLN A 19 5.26 0.97 -8.64
C GLN A 19 3.81 0.62 -8.30
N LEU A 20 3.65 -0.23 -7.28
CA LEU A 20 2.35 -0.35 -6.61
C LEU A 20 2.04 0.98 -5.93
N PRO A 21 0.77 1.40 -5.89
CA PRO A 21 0.36 2.63 -5.21
C PRO A 21 0.83 2.59 -3.76
N HIS A 22 1.64 3.57 -3.38
CA HIS A 22 2.18 3.68 -2.04
C HIS A 22 1.53 4.86 -1.31
N THR A 23 1.03 4.61 -0.12
CA THR A 23 0.51 5.65 0.77
C THR A 23 1.32 5.70 2.07
N MET A 24 1.51 6.90 2.60
CA MET A 24 2.17 7.08 3.89
C MET A 24 1.28 6.68 5.08
N ALA A 25 -0.04 6.56 4.88
CA ALA A 25 -0.98 6.01 5.85
C ALA A 25 -1.04 4.47 5.75
N PHE A 26 0.11 3.82 5.86
CA PHE A 26 0.27 2.38 5.60
C PHE A 26 -0.58 1.48 6.50
N ARG A 27 -0.84 1.90 7.76
CA ARG A 27 -1.62 1.10 8.71
C ARG A 27 -3.02 0.77 8.17
N SER A 28 -3.61 1.67 7.42
CA SER A 28 -4.91 1.45 6.76
C SER A 28 -4.85 0.54 5.52
N THR A 29 -3.67 0.11 5.10
CA THR A 29 -3.49 -0.67 3.87
C THR A 29 -2.52 -1.85 4.03
N LEU A 30 -2.29 -2.29 5.28
CA LEU A 30 -1.30 -3.33 5.60
C LEU A 30 -1.52 -4.63 4.85
N SER A 31 -2.75 -5.12 4.77
CA SER A 31 -3.09 -6.34 4.03
C SER A 31 -2.86 -6.24 2.53
N ALA A 32 -2.89 -5.01 1.97
CA ALA A 32 -2.55 -4.78 0.58
C ALA A 32 -1.08 -5.12 0.27
N TRP A 33 -0.20 -4.90 1.24
CA TRP A 33 1.22 -5.16 1.13
C TRP A 33 1.62 -6.54 1.63
N ASN A 34 1.03 -6.98 2.73
CA ASN A 34 1.33 -8.27 3.34
C ASN A 34 0.03 -9.06 3.59
N PRO A 35 -0.26 -10.10 2.80
CA PRO A 35 -1.49 -10.88 2.98
C PRO A 35 -1.58 -11.61 4.32
N ALA A 36 -0.46 -11.84 5.03
CA ALA A 36 -0.50 -12.40 6.37
C ALA A 36 -1.09 -11.44 7.42
N MET A 37 -1.25 -10.17 7.06
CA MET A 37 -1.88 -9.14 7.88
C MET A 37 -3.37 -8.94 7.52
N THR A 38 -3.99 -9.88 6.82
CA THR A 38 -5.44 -9.89 6.58
C THR A 38 -6.17 -10.23 7.87
N ALA A 39 -6.98 -9.31 8.40
CA ALA A 39 -7.71 -9.41 9.66
C ALA A 39 -6.87 -10.11 10.76
N PRO A 40 -5.77 -9.52 11.18
CA PRO A 40 -4.90 -10.12 12.20
C PRO A 40 -5.52 -10.06 13.61
N TRP A 41 -6.57 -9.27 13.76
CA TRP A 41 -7.31 -9.01 15.01
C TRP A 41 -8.61 -9.82 15.06
N SER A 42 -9.28 -9.83 16.22
CA SER A 42 -10.53 -10.59 16.43
C SER A 42 -11.79 -9.85 15.96
N TYR A 43 -11.68 -8.79 15.18
CA TYR A 43 -12.83 -8.06 14.63
C TYR A 43 -12.85 -8.09 13.11
N MET A 44 -14.04 -8.01 12.54
CA MET A 44 -14.21 -7.78 11.10
C MET A 44 -14.04 -6.29 10.81
N GLU A 45 -13.30 -5.98 9.76
CA GLU A 45 -13.09 -4.60 9.31
C GLU A 45 -13.58 -4.41 7.88
N THR A 46 -14.32 -3.34 7.67
CA THR A 46 -14.60 -2.80 6.34
C THR A 46 -13.97 -1.44 6.21
N GLN A 47 -13.37 -1.13 5.08
CA GLN A 47 -12.74 0.17 4.89
C GLN A 47 -12.85 0.67 3.46
N ALA A 48 -12.87 1.98 3.31
CA ALA A 48 -12.72 2.69 2.05
C ALA A 48 -11.67 3.78 2.20
N VAL A 49 -10.78 3.86 1.21
CA VAL A 49 -9.67 4.81 1.17
C VAL A 49 -9.69 5.54 -0.16
N TYR A 50 -9.58 6.86 -0.10
CA TYR A 50 -9.31 7.72 -1.24
C TYR A 50 -7.99 8.43 -1.02
N HIS A 51 -7.06 8.29 -1.95
CA HIS A 51 -5.75 8.93 -1.89
C HIS A 51 -5.47 9.67 -3.18
N GLN A 52 -5.15 10.96 -3.10
CA GLN A 52 -4.74 11.79 -4.21
C GLN A 52 -3.36 12.35 -3.96
N GLN A 53 -2.45 12.08 -4.88
CA GLN A 53 -1.08 12.62 -4.86
C GLN A 53 -1.06 13.94 -5.61
N TRP A 54 -0.09 14.79 -5.30
CA TRP A 54 0.22 16.04 -6.02
C TRP A 54 -1.00 16.90 -6.31
N LEU A 55 -1.68 17.34 -5.27
CA LEU A 55 -2.85 18.22 -5.39
C LEU A 55 -2.56 19.43 -6.27
N GLY A 56 -3.45 19.70 -7.22
CA GLY A 56 -3.36 20.83 -8.14
C GLY A 56 -2.61 20.54 -9.43
N PHE A 57 -2.10 19.33 -9.63
CA PHE A 57 -1.50 18.91 -10.89
C PHE A 57 -2.52 18.14 -11.73
N GLU A 58 -2.60 18.44 -13.01
CA GLU A 58 -3.43 17.72 -13.97
C GLU A 58 -2.87 16.31 -14.19
N GLY A 59 -3.75 15.29 -14.20
CA GLY A 59 -3.34 13.90 -14.31
C GLY A 59 -2.63 13.33 -13.09
N ALA A 60 -2.69 14.03 -11.94
CA ALA A 60 -2.10 13.57 -10.68
C ALA A 60 -2.67 12.22 -10.25
N PRO A 61 -1.85 11.31 -9.67
CA PRO A 61 -2.29 9.97 -9.29
C PRO A 61 -3.42 9.98 -8.26
N VAL A 62 -4.45 9.19 -8.53
CA VAL A 62 -5.58 8.95 -7.63
C VAL A 62 -5.71 7.45 -7.39
N THR A 63 -5.76 7.05 -6.13
CA THR A 63 -5.99 5.67 -5.70
C THR A 63 -7.26 5.60 -4.86
N MET A 64 -8.15 4.71 -5.24
CA MET A 64 -9.34 4.36 -4.45
C MET A 64 -9.25 2.89 -4.08
N MET A 65 -9.49 2.58 -2.82
CA MET A 65 -9.56 1.21 -2.32
C MET A 65 -10.81 1.03 -1.46
N ALA A 66 -11.43 -0.13 -1.57
CA ALA A 66 -12.46 -0.56 -0.65
C ALA A 66 -12.25 -2.03 -0.33
N GLY A 67 -12.44 -2.41 0.93
CA GLY A 67 -12.18 -3.78 1.34
C GLY A 67 -13.02 -4.21 2.54
N VAL A 68 -13.11 -5.52 2.69
CA VAL A 68 -13.64 -6.18 3.87
C VAL A 68 -12.70 -7.32 4.25
N GLU A 69 -12.39 -7.40 5.53
CA GLU A 69 -11.55 -8.44 6.10
C GLU A 69 -12.23 -9.00 7.33
N ALA A 70 -12.24 -10.32 7.44
CA ALA A 70 -12.90 -11.02 8.54
C ALA A 70 -12.03 -12.15 9.06
N PRO A 71 -11.81 -12.24 10.39
CA PRO A 71 -11.22 -13.40 11.01
C PRO A 71 -12.28 -14.51 11.14
N LEU A 72 -11.85 -15.74 10.92
CA LEU A 72 -12.60 -16.96 11.21
C LEU A 72 -12.01 -17.57 12.48
N VAL A 73 -12.35 -16.98 13.62
CA VAL A 73 -11.68 -17.21 14.93
C VAL A 73 -11.55 -18.70 15.29
N PRO A 74 -12.59 -19.56 15.16
CA PRO A 74 -12.45 -20.96 15.54
C PRO A 74 -11.43 -21.73 14.69
N GLN A 75 -11.17 -21.27 13.46
CA GLN A 75 -10.28 -21.94 12.51
C GLN A 75 -8.86 -21.33 12.46
N ASN A 76 -8.59 -20.27 13.21
CA ASN A 76 -7.35 -19.49 13.10
C ASN A 76 -7.05 -19.00 11.67
N MET A 77 -8.07 -18.66 10.93
CA MET A 77 -8.02 -18.22 9.53
C MET A 77 -8.56 -16.81 9.40
N SER A 78 -8.18 -16.15 8.34
CA SER A 78 -8.76 -14.85 7.98
C SER A 78 -8.96 -14.78 6.48
N LEU A 79 -10.01 -14.10 6.06
CA LEU A 79 -10.34 -13.85 4.66
C LEU A 79 -10.44 -12.36 4.41
N GLY A 80 -10.00 -11.93 3.25
CA GLY A 80 -10.10 -10.55 2.80
C GLY A 80 -10.52 -10.44 1.34
N LEU A 81 -11.32 -9.43 1.04
CA LEU A 81 -11.68 -8.99 -0.29
C LEU A 81 -11.33 -7.52 -0.42
N ARG A 82 -10.60 -7.14 -1.46
CA ARG A 82 -10.26 -5.75 -1.75
C ARG A 82 -10.54 -5.43 -3.21
N LEU A 83 -11.18 -4.29 -3.43
CA LEU A 83 -11.33 -3.63 -4.72
C LEU A 83 -10.38 -2.44 -4.75
N GLN A 84 -9.75 -2.21 -5.88
CA GLN A 84 -8.81 -1.11 -6.08
C GLN A 84 -9.01 -0.49 -7.45
N HIS A 85 -8.95 0.84 -7.48
CA HIS A 85 -8.91 1.62 -8.71
C HIS A 85 -7.81 2.67 -8.59
N ASP A 86 -6.89 2.65 -9.54
CA ASP A 86 -5.79 3.61 -9.66
C ASP A 86 -5.85 4.30 -11.00
N GLU A 87 -5.61 5.60 -10.98
CA GLU A 87 -5.49 6.43 -12.15
C GLU A 87 -4.25 7.29 -12.03
N ALA A 88 -3.39 7.28 -13.04
CA ALA A 88 -2.16 8.07 -13.10
C ALA A 88 -1.92 8.51 -14.54
N GLY A 89 -2.25 9.76 -14.85
CA GLY A 89 -2.20 10.27 -16.21
C GLY A 89 -3.05 9.40 -17.17
N PRO A 90 -2.46 8.86 -18.24
CA PRO A 90 -3.19 8.04 -19.23
C PRO A 90 -3.45 6.61 -18.77
N LEU A 91 -2.83 6.15 -17.68
CA LEU A 91 -2.91 4.78 -17.20
C LEU A 91 -3.97 4.65 -16.11
N GLN A 92 -4.90 3.73 -16.30
CA GLN A 92 -5.89 3.31 -15.30
C GLN A 92 -5.70 1.83 -14.97
N GLN A 93 -5.83 1.48 -13.71
CA GLN A 93 -5.84 0.10 -13.23
C GLN A 93 -7.07 -0.11 -12.37
N THR A 94 -7.83 -1.17 -12.64
CA THR A 94 -8.89 -1.64 -11.75
C THR A 94 -8.61 -3.08 -11.38
N GLY A 95 -8.69 -3.39 -10.09
CA GLY A 95 -8.32 -4.70 -9.58
C GLY A 95 -9.23 -5.20 -8.48
N ILE A 96 -9.22 -6.53 -8.33
CA ILE A 96 -9.84 -7.25 -7.23
C ILE A 96 -8.77 -8.18 -6.62
N ALA A 97 -8.72 -8.22 -5.30
CA ALA A 97 -7.81 -9.10 -4.56
C ALA A 97 -8.59 -9.94 -3.56
N LEU A 98 -8.28 -11.22 -3.52
CA LEU A 98 -8.75 -12.16 -2.52
C LEU A 98 -7.56 -12.57 -1.67
N SER A 99 -7.64 -12.37 -0.37
CA SER A 99 -6.59 -12.69 0.59
C SER A 99 -7.05 -13.77 1.55
N TYR A 100 -6.13 -14.63 1.93
CA TYR A 100 -6.28 -15.66 2.94
C TYR A 100 -5.07 -15.63 3.86
N ALA A 101 -5.29 -15.67 5.16
CA ALA A 101 -4.22 -15.84 6.15
C ALA A 101 -4.57 -16.97 7.11
N TYR A 102 -3.53 -17.67 7.56
CA TYR A 102 -3.62 -18.71 8.58
C TYR A 102 -2.68 -18.37 9.73
N GLN A 103 -3.20 -18.36 10.95
CA GLN A 103 -2.49 -18.00 12.16
C GLN A 103 -2.06 -19.25 12.94
N LEU A 104 -0.77 -19.36 13.19
CA LEU A 104 -0.15 -20.40 14.00
C LEU A 104 0.20 -19.83 15.37
N LYS A 105 -0.28 -20.47 16.44
CA LYS A 105 0.17 -20.16 17.80
C LYS A 105 1.52 -20.84 18.04
N LEU A 106 2.53 -20.05 18.40
CA LEU A 106 3.86 -20.50 18.72
C LEU A 106 4.08 -20.37 20.22
N GLY A 107 4.12 -21.51 20.93
CA GLY A 107 4.24 -21.49 22.39
C GLY A 107 3.00 -20.97 23.10
N TYR A 108 3.19 -20.14 24.14
CA TYR A 108 2.11 -19.69 25.02
C TYR A 108 1.42 -18.40 24.53
N SER A 109 2.17 -17.48 23.89
CA SER A 109 1.66 -16.14 23.55
C SER A 109 2.07 -15.64 22.16
N GLN A 110 2.95 -16.32 21.46
CA GLN A 110 3.46 -15.85 20.16
C GLN A 110 2.54 -16.30 19.02
N ARG A 111 2.43 -15.50 17.98
CA ARG A 111 1.71 -15.84 16.74
C ARG A 111 2.57 -15.66 15.51
N LEU A 112 2.41 -16.56 14.55
CA LEU A 112 2.94 -16.46 13.20
C LEU A 112 1.78 -16.62 12.21
N ALA A 113 1.51 -15.61 11.43
CA ALA A 113 0.56 -15.69 10.33
C ALA A 113 1.29 -15.94 9.02
N ILE A 114 0.70 -16.78 8.17
CA ILE A 114 1.14 -17.02 6.79
C ILE A 114 -0.03 -16.61 5.89
N GLY A 115 0.23 -15.77 4.89
CA GLY A 115 -0.80 -15.21 4.02
C GLY A 115 -0.53 -15.44 2.55
N LEU A 116 -1.62 -15.55 1.81
CA LEU A 116 -1.65 -15.62 0.35
C LEU A 116 -2.67 -14.61 -0.17
N THR A 117 -2.39 -13.99 -1.32
CA THR A 117 -3.36 -13.19 -2.04
C THR A 117 -3.33 -13.52 -3.52
N ALA A 118 -4.51 -13.55 -4.13
CA ALA A 118 -4.68 -13.62 -5.58
C ALA A 118 -5.28 -12.29 -6.05
N ASN A 119 -4.60 -11.66 -7.00
CA ASN A 119 -4.98 -10.37 -7.57
C ASN A 119 -5.34 -10.53 -9.04
N GLY A 120 -6.54 -10.09 -9.44
CA GLY A 120 -6.92 -9.90 -10.83
C GLY A 120 -6.97 -8.40 -11.14
N SER A 121 -6.24 -7.94 -12.15
CA SER A 121 -6.19 -6.53 -12.53
C SER A 121 -6.44 -6.34 -14.01
N ARG A 122 -7.20 -5.28 -14.34
CA ARG A 122 -7.39 -4.78 -15.69
C ARG A 122 -6.72 -3.41 -15.80
N PHE A 123 -5.87 -3.27 -16.79
CA PHE A 123 -5.19 -2.03 -17.14
C PHE A 123 -5.83 -1.45 -18.40
N ARG A 124 -5.99 -0.15 -18.41
CA ARG A 124 -6.44 0.64 -19.56
C ARG A 124 -5.45 1.77 -19.77
N PHE A 125 -4.97 1.89 -20.99
CA PHE A 125 -4.12 3.01 -21.40
C PHE A 125 -4.90 3.87 -22.39
N ASN A 126 -5.05 5.16 -22.07
CA ASN A 126 -5.75 6.13 -22.90
C ASN A 126 -4.74 7.11 -23.51
N ALA A 127 -4.30 6.83 -24.72
CA ALA A 127 -3.33 7.67 -25.43
C ALA A 127 -3.89 9.09 -25.76
N SER A 128 -5.20 9.27 -25.88
CA SER A 128 -5.82 10.57 -26.18
C SER A 128 -5.73 11.57 -25.02
N ALA A 129 -5.40 11.10 -23.81
CA ALA A 129 -5.12 11.96 -22.65
C ALA A 129 -3.69 12.55 -22.66
N LEU A 130 -2.84 12.14 -23.60
CA LEU A 130 -1.50 12.69 -23.77
C LEU A 130 -1.55 13.92 -24.68
N ASN A 131 -1.04 15.04 -24.19
CA ASN A 131 -0.76 16.20 -25.03
C ASN A 131 0.51 15.93 -25.85
N ALA A 132 0.33 15.58 -27.12
CA ALA A 132 1.45 15.42 -28.04
C ALA A 132 1.82 16.78 -28.64
N ASP A 133 3.10 17.13 -28.62
CA ASP A 133 3.61 18.31 -29.34
C ASP A 133 3.51 18.11 -30.86
N ASP A 134 3.46 16.88 -31.33
CA ASP A 134 3.23 16.52 -32.74
C ASP A 134 1.96 15.64 -32.86
N PRO A 135 0.84 16.18 -33.37
CA PRO A 135 -0.39 15.44 -33.59
C PRO A 135 -0.27 14.32 -34.63
N THR A 136 0.82 14.29 -35.39
CA THR A 136 1.07 13.26 -36.43
C THR A 136 1.99 12.16 -35.94
N ASP A 137 2.40 12.17 -34.69
CA ASP A 137 3.18 11.09 -34.08
C ASP A 137 2.34 9.79 -34.06
N LEU A 138 2.73 8.86 -34.92
CA LEU A 138 2.07 7.55 -35.08
C LEU A 138 2.17 6.69 -33.80
N LEU A 139 3.07 7.01 -32.86
CA LEU A 139 3.19 6.34 -31.57
C LEU A 139 2.05 6.77 -30.62
N LEU A 140 1.46 7.93 -30.83
CA LEU A 140 0.38 8.52 -30.04
C LEU A 140 -0.99 8.40 -30.72
N GLY A 141 -1.10 7.62 -31.78
CA GLY A 141 -2.37 7.39 -32.48
C GLY A 141 -3.47 7.00 -31.48
N ASN A 142 -4.72 7.40 -31.76
CA ASN A 142 -5.97 7.23 -30.98
C ASN A 142 -6.26 5.79 -30.50
N THR A 143 -5.30 5.13 -29.88
CA THR A 143 -5.38 3.76 -29.44
C THR A 143 -5.61 3.68 -27.94
N GLU A 144 -6.83 3.29 -27.56
CA GLU A 144 -7.09 2.76 -26.24
C GLU A 144 -6.55 1.31 -26.20
N GLY A 145 -5.63 1.02 -25.32
CA GLY A 145 -5.14 -0.32 -25.06
C GLY A 145 -5.70 -0.86 -23.75
N THR A 146 -6.07 -2.15 -23.73
CA THR A 146 -6.43 -2.85 -22.48
C THR A 146 -5.56 -4.08 -22.28
N SER A 147 -5.20 -4.35 -21.03
CA SER A 147 -4.47 -5.56 -20.63
C SER A 147 -5.09 -6.14 -19.36
N GLN A 148 -5.11 -7.45 -19.23
CA GLN A 148 -5.60 -8.11 -18.02
C GLN A 148 -4.50 -9.00 -17.46
N GLN A 149 -4.41 -9.07 -16.14
CA GLN A 149 -3.40 -9.87 -15.49
C GLN A 149 -3.90 -10.46 -14.19
N ILE A 150 -3.46 -11.69 -13.92
CA ILE A 150 -3.59 -12.33 -12.61
C ILE A 150 -2.19 -12.35 -11.98
N ASN A 151 -2.12 -12.07 -10.69
CA ASN A 151 -0.89 -12.15 -9.92
C ASN A 151 -1.15 -12.71 -8.52
N LEU A 152 -0.07 -13.14 -7.87
CA LEU A 152 -0.09 -13.69 -6.53
C LEU A 152 0.80 -12.85 -5.61
N GLY A 153 0.46 -12.86 -4.33
CA GLY A 153 1.30 -12.36 -3.24
C GLY A 153 1.38 -13.38 -2.12
N ILE A 154 2.49 -13.39 -1.41
CA ILE A 154 2.72 -14.23 -0.24
C ILE A 154 3.27 -13.37 0.89
N GLY A 155 3.03 -13.79 2.13
CA GLY A 155 3.58 -13.07 3.28
C GLY A 155 3.62 -13.89 4.55
N ILE A 156 4.40 -13.39 5.49
CA ILE A 156 4.45 -13.86 6.87
C ILE A 156 4.36 -12.65 7.80
N PHE A 157 3.73 -12.84 8.95
CA PHE A 157 3.62 -11.83 9.98
C PHE A 157 3.75 -12.50 11.35
N TYR A 158 4.62 -11.95 12.19
CA TYR A 158 4.92 -12.46 13.52
C TYR A 158 4.59 -11.41 14.58
N THR A 159 4.02 -11.86 15.69
CA THR A 159 3.85 -11.07 16.91
C THR A 159 4.41 -11.83 18.11
N SER A 160 5.08 -11.12 19.02
CA SER A 160 5.68 -11.71 20.21
C SER A 160 4.67 -12.04 21.32
N THR A 161 3.46 -11.54 21.19
CA THR A 161 2.32 -11.76 22.10
C THR A 161 1.08 -12.04 21.27
N ASP A 162 0.11 -12.69 21.87
CA ASP A 162 -1.21 -12.89 21.30
C ASP A 162 -1.86 -11.51 21.10
N VAL A 163 -2.24 -11.21 19.89
CA VAL A 163 -2.85 -9.90 19.54
C VAL A 163 -4.22 -9.69 20.19
N ASP A 164 -4.82 -10.73 20.76
CA ASP A 164 -6.04 -10.63 21.55
C ASP A 164 -5.76 -10.34 23.04
N ASP A 165 -4.49 -10.34 23.46
CA ASP A 165 -4.07 -9.95 24.80
C ASP A 165 -3.66 -8.47 24.77
N TYR A 166 -4.65 -7.61 24.85
CA TYR A 166 -4.51 -6.15 24.69
C TYR A 166 -3.74 -5.47 25.82
N ASP A 167 -3.44 -6.19 26.89
CA ASP A 167 -2.80 -5.61 28.08
C ASP A 167 -1.26 -5.68 28.05
N GLU A 168 -0.67 -6.34 27.05
CA GLU A 168 0.78 -6.52 27.00
C GLU A 168 1.42 -5.85 25.77
N PRO A 169 2.54 -5.11 25.98
CA PRO A 169 3.31 -4.60 24.85
C PRO A 169 3.95 -5.73 24.06
N TYR A 170 3.99 -5.58 22.73
CA TYR A 170 4.53 -6.62 21.85
C TYR A 170 5.35 -6.07 20.69
N PHE A 171 6.27 -6.89 20.25
CA PHE A 171 7.04 -6.69 19.02
C PHE A 171 6.31 -7.37 17.85
N PHE A 172 6.34 -6.74 16.70
CA PHE A 172 5.83 -7.35 15.47
C PHE A 172 6.78 -7.18 14.30
N ALA A 173 6.78 -8.16 13.40
CA ALA A 173 7.56 -8.17 12.18
C ALA A 173 6.79 -8.82 11.02
N GLY A 174 6.94 -8.27 9.83
CA GLY A 174 6.30 -8.79 8.63
C GLY A 174 7.24 -8.81 7.44
N LEU A 175 7.13 -9.84 6.61
CA LEU A 175 7.78 -9.92 5.31
C LEU A 175 6.75 -10.38 4.28
N ALA A 176 6.78 -9.77 3.10
CA ALA A 176 5.90 -10.19 2.02
C ALA A 176 6.55 -9.96 0.65
N ALA A 177 6.05 -10.70 -0.32
CA ALA A 177 6.34 -10.50 -1.72
C ALA A 177 5.02 -10.41 -2.50
N GLN A 178 4.88 -9.34 -3.26
CA GLN A 178 3.75 -9.09 -4.14
C GLN A 178 4.21 -9.17 -5.60
N GLN A 179 3.26 -9.48 -6.49
CA GLN A 179 3.56 -9.65 -7.91
C GLN A 179 4.60 -10.76 -8.16
N VAL A 180 4.41 -11.91 -7.50
CA VAL A 180 5.33 -13.04 -7.54
C VAL A 180 5.34 -13.73 -8.92
N LEU A 181 4.23 -13.66 -9.65
CA LEU A 181 4.17 -14.20 -11.01
C LEU A 181 4.78 -13.18 -11.99
N PRO A 182 5.80 -13.57 -12.75
CA PRO A 182 6.32 -12.73 -13.81
C PRO A 182 5.23 -12.50 -14.87
N GLY A 183 5.23 -11.32 -15.47
CA GLY A 183 4.25 -10.98 -16.50
C GLY A 183 4.58 -9.67 -17.17
N GLU A 184 4.20 -9.58 -18.44
CA GLU A 184 4.25 -8.37 -19.21
C GLU A 184 2.84 -7.81 -19.35
N LEU A 185 2.67 -6.52 -19.20
CA LEU A 185 1.47 -5.81 -19.61
C LEU A 185 1.55 -5.60 -21.12
N ARG A 186 0.76 -6.34 -21.86
CA ARG A 186 0.66 -6.20 -23.32
C ARG A 186 -0.61 -5.44 -23.62
N PHE A 187 -0.47 -4.27 -24.18
CA PHE A 187 -1.61 -3.53 -24.70
C PHE A 187 -1.78 -3.88 -26.17
N GLU A 188 -2.98 -4.27 -26.56
CA GLU A 188 -3.34 -4.47 -27.96
C GLU A 188 -3.38 -3.11 -28.65
N THR A 189 -2.23 -2.62 -29.08
CA THR A 189 -2.07 -1.41 -29.88
C THR A 189 -1.56 -1.82 -31.25
N VAL A 190 -1.82 -0.99 -32.25
CA VAL A 190 -1.39 -1.21 -33.66
C VAL A 190 0.14 -1.32 -33.80
N ASN A 191 0.88 -0.83 -32.84
CA ASN A 191 2.35 -0.93 -32.77
C ASN A 191 2.74 -1.57 -31.43
N GLU A 192 3.47 -2.69 -31.44
CA GLU A 192 3.92 -3.50 -30.29
C GLU A 192 4.81 -2.77 -29.23
N LEU A 193 4.80 -1.46 -29.19
CA LEU A 193 5.78 -0.64 -28.45
C LEU A 193 5.40 -0.33 -26.99
N ALA A 194 4.25 -0.76 -26.52
CA ALA A 194 3.80 -0.45 -25.14
C ALA A 194 3.75 -1.72 -24.26
N ASN A 195 4.82 -2.51 -24.24
CA ASN A 195 4.95 -3.62 -23.31
C ASN A 195 5.68 -3.16 -22.04
N PHE A 196 5.12 -3.46 -20.90
CA PHE A 196 5.71 -3.13 -19.61
C PHE A 196 5.92 -4.40 -18.79
N ASP A 197 7.15 -4.64 -18.34
CA ASP A 197 7.47 -5.72 -17.42
C ASP A 197 7.00 -5.38 -16.01
N ARG A 198 6.28 -6.31 -15.39
CA ARG A 198 5.94 -6.18 -13.98
C ARG A 198 7.07 -6.70 -13.11
N SER A 199 7.36 -5.94 -12.08
CA SER A 199 8.43 -6.26 -11.15
C SER A 199 7.88 -6.84 -9.86
N LEU A 200 8.61 -7.78 -9.29
CA LEU A 200 8.38 -8.26 -7.93
C LEU A 200 8.58 -7.11 -6.94
N HIS A 201 7.67 -7.00 -5.99
CA HIS A 201 7.77 -6.07 -4.87
C HIS A 201 7.93 -6.85 -3.58
N ALA A 202 9.01 -6.59 -2.85
CA ALA A 202 9.21 -7.11 -1.50
C ALA A 202 8.87 -6.04 -0.47
N PHE A 203 8.22 -6.45 0.60
CA PHE A 203 7.80 -5.60 1.70
C PHE A 203 8.34 -6.14 3.01
N GLY A 204 8.90 -5.26 3.83
CA GLY A 204 9.36 -5.54 5.18
C GLY A 204 8.74 -4.56 6.17
N LEU A 205 8.31 -5.05 7.31
CA LEU A 205 7.74 -4.27 8.40
C LEU A 205 8.34 -4.72 9.71
N LEU A 206 8.67 -3.75 10.56
CA LEU A 206 9.14 -3.96 11.91
C LEU A 206 8.51 -2.89 12.80
N GLY A 207 8.05 -3.27 13.97
CA GLY A 207 7.51 -2.30 14.91
C GLY A 207 7.36 -2.87 16.31
N TYR A 208 6.98 -1.98 17.20
CA TYR A 208 6.72 -2.29 18.58
C TYR A 208 5.44 -1.59 19.03
N HIS A 209 4.59 -2.33 19.71
CA HIS A 209 3.35 -1.82 20.29
C HIS A 209 3.55 -1.60 21.78
N PHE A 210 3.53 -0.34 22.20
CA PHE A 210 3.58 0.07 23.61
C PHE A 210 2.16 0.27 24.10
N GLU A 211 1.68 -0.66 24.87
CA GLU A 211 0.36 -0.59 25.48
C GLU A 211 0.35 0.32 26.70
N GLN A 212 -0.73 1.07 26.88
CA GLN A 212 -1.05 1.88 28.04
C GLN A 212 -2.53 1.71 28.38
N ASP A 213 -2.96 2.03 29.59
CA ASP A 213 -4.33 1.78 30.10
C ASP A 213 -5.46 2.17 29.14
N PHE A 214 -5.32 3.27 28.38
CA PHE A 214 -6.37 3.78 27.48
C PHE A 214 -5.84 4.18 26.11
N SER A 215 -4.62 3.81 25.78
CA SER A 215 -3.99 4.22 24.54
C SER A 215 -2.81 3.32 24.20
N PHE A 216 -2.36 3.37 22.97
CA PHE A 216 -1.10 2.76 22.59
C PHE A 216 -0.25 3.69 21.73
N LEU A 217 1.04 3.43 21.71
CA LEU A 217 2.02 4.04 20.82
C LEU A 217 2.73 2.98 20.02
N GLU A 218 2.80 3.15 18.70
CA GLU A 218 3.34 2.15 17.80
C GLU A 218 4.36 2.77 16.83
N PRO A 219 5.65 2.83 17.21
CA PRO A 219 6.73 3.12 16.28
C PRO A 219 6.93 1.94 15.32
N SER A 220 7.20 2.26 14.06
CA SER A 220 7.42 1.25 13.04
C SER A 220 8.37 1.70 11.95
N VAL A 221 8.98 0.72 11.30
CA VAL A 221 9.84 0.89 10.13
C VAL A 221 9.33 0.00 9.02
N GLN A 222 9.22 0.55 7.84
CA GLN A 222 8.87 -0.18 6.64
C GLN A 222 9.96 -0.06 5.60
N VAL A 223 10.12 -1.13 4.84
CA VAL A 223 10.99 -1.19 3.67
C VAL A 223 10.17 -1.75 2.52
N LEU A 224 10.13 -1.01 1.43
CA LEU A 224 9.56 -1.47 0.18
C LEU A 224 10.67 -1.55 -0.85
N TYR A 225 10.84 -2.71 -1.47
CA TYR A 225 11.81 -2.94 -2.52
C TYR A 225 11.08 -3.40 -3.79
N ALA A 226 11.33 -2.73 -4.89
CA ALA A 226 10.93 -3.18 -6.22
C ALA A 226 12.16 -3.71 -6.97
N ALA A 227 12.01 -4.82 -7.71
CA ALA A 227 13.12 -5.50 -8.38
C ALA A 227 13.90 -4.64 -9.40
N ASN A 228 13.43 -3.42 -9.65
CA ASN A 228 14.11 -2.41 -10.49
C ASN A 228 15.03 -1.48 -9.69
N ASN A 229 15.53 -1.93 -8.52
CA ASN A 229 16.41 -1.18 -7.60
C ASN A 229 15.78 0.06 -6.94
N ILE A 230 14.46 0.09 -6.85
CA ILE A 230 13.76 1.13 -6.10
C ILE A 230 13.59 0.61 -4.67
N THR A 231 14.19 1.32 -3.71
CA THR A 231 14.04 1.01 -2.29
C THR A 231 13.47 2.22 -1.57
N HIS A 232 12.35 2.00 -0.91
CA HIS A 232 11.67 3.01 -0.10
C HIS A 232 11.77 2.61 1.37
N PHE A 233 12.22 3.52 2.22
CA PHE A 233 12.15 3.38 3.67
C PHE A 233 11.14 4.37 4.22
N GLN A 234 10.33 3.93 5.15
CA GLN A 234 9.41 4.79 5.88
C GLN A 234 9.51 4.53 7.37
N LEU A 235 9.69 5.58 8.14
CA LEU A 235 9.53 5.60 9.59
C LEU A 235 8.14 6.09 9.91
N GLY A 236 7.47 5.46 10.86
CA GLY A 236 6.15 5.83 11.32
C GLY A 236 6.04 5.79 12.83
N ILE A 237 5.22 6.67 13.37
CA ILE A 237 4.75 6.62 14.75
C ILE A 237 3.24 6.78 14.70
N HIS A 238 2.52 5.84 15.28
CA HIS A 238 1.08 5.88 15.42
C HIS A 238 0.73 5.92 16.91
N TYR A 239 -0.10 6.85 17.30
CA TYR A 239 -0.71 6.94 18.62
C TYR A 239 -2.21 6.80 18.48
N GLU A 240 -2.82 5.98 19.30
CA GLU A 240 -4.27 5.83 19.34
C GLU A 240 -4.74 5.89 20.79
N GLN A 241 -5.67 6.77 21.07
CA GLN A 241 -6.47 6.73 22.28
C GLN A 241 -7.73 5.94 21.96
N TYR A 242 -7.92 4.83 22.66
CA TYR A 242 -9.03 3.92 22.42
C TYR A 242 -10.35 4.66 22.39
N ASP A 243 -11.23 4.23 21.50
CA ASP A 243 -12.60 4.74 21.36
C ASP A 243 -12.73 6.25 21.11
N THR A 244 -11.64 6.93 20.78
CA THR A 244 -11.67 8.39 20.65
C THR A 244 -11.01 8.90 19.38
N PHE A 245 -9.68 8.78 19.26
CA PHE A 245 -8.95 9.33 18.12
C PHE A 245 -7.59 8.65 17.91
N TRP A 246 -7.03 8.84 16.74
CA TRP A 246 -5.63 8.51 16.48
C TRP A 246 -4.87 9.63 15.81
N LEU A 247 -3.56 9.61 16.01
CA LEU A 247 -2.59 10.50 15.40
C LEU A 247 -1.47 9.67 14.78
N GLY A 248 -0.95 10.07 13.63
CA GLY A 248 0.19 9.42 13.02
C GLY A 248 1.14 10.42 12.41
N LEU A 249 2.42 10.15 12.57
CA LEU A 249 3.51 10.86 11.90
C LEU A 249 4.31 9.86 11.09
N SER A 250 4.73 10.26 9.90
CA SER A 250 5.58 9.44 9.06
C SER A 250 6.62 10.28 8.31
N LEU A 251 7.75 9.66 8.03
CA LEU A 251 8.85 10.23 7.25
C LEU A 251 9.40 9.14 6.33
N ASP A 252 9.51 9.41 5.04
CA ASP A 252 10.09 8.46 4.10
C ASP A 252 11.50 8.86 3.63
N SER A 253 12.14 7.96 2.88
CA SER A 253 13.49 8.14 2.32
C SER A 253 13.60 9.28 1.29
N SER A 254 12.49 9.77 0.77
CA SER A 254 12.40 10.94 -0.11
C SER A 254 12.19 12.24 0.67
N PHE A 255 12.32 12.21 2.00
CA PHE A 255 12.03 13.32 2.91
C PHE A 255 10.59 13.86 2.77
N ARG A 256 9.67 13.00 2.42
CA ARG A 256 8.25 13.28 2.47
C ARG A 256 7.76 13.01 3.89
N THR A 257 7.10 13.97 4.48
CA THR A 257 6.48 13.86 5.80
C THR A 257 4.98 13.70 5.67
N GLY A 258 4.39 12.86 6.50
CA GLY A 258 2.95 12.63 6.56
C GLY A 258 2.43 12.88 7.98
N LEU A 259 1.30 13.57 8.07
CA LEU A 259 0.52 13.73 9.28
C LEU A 259 -0.83 13.05 9.08
N GLN A 260 -1.21 12.18 10.01
CA GLN A 260 -2.48 11.47 10.03
C GLN A 260 -3.29 11.93 11.24
N LEU A 261 -4.58 12.07 11.04
CA LEU A 261 -5.55 12.41 12.07
C LEU A 261 -6.80 11.54 11.83
N GLY A 262 -7.37 11.01 12.89
CA GLY A 262 -8.62 10.29 12.78
C GLY A 262 -9.42 10.32 14.08
N TYR A 263 -10.71 10.05 13.94
CA TYR A 263 -11.68 10.00 15.01
C TYR A 263 -12.41 8.68 15.00
N ILE A 264 -12.68 8.14 16.18
CA ILE A 264 -13.36 6.88 16.41
C ILE A 264 -14.71 7.22 17.05
N LEU A 265 -15.78 6.80 16.41
CA LEU A 265 -17.12 6.85 16.93
C LEU A 265 -17.47 5.45 17.41
N SER A 266 -17.32 5.22 18.72
CA SER A 266 -17.69 3.97 19.36
C SER A 266 -19.21 3.84 19.47
N ASP A 267 -19.69 2.63 19.71
CA ASP A 267 -21.12 2.31 19.89
C ASP A 267 -22.00 2.68 18.66
N VAL A 268 -21.44 2.61 17.47
CA VAL A 268 -22.21 2.74 16.23
C VAL A 268 -22.73 1.36 15.83
N GLY A 269 -23.94 1.02 16.27
CA GLY A 269 -24.50 -0.31 16.09
C GLY A 269 -23.78 -1.36 16.95
N ALA A 270 -23.17 -2.35 16.35
CA ALA A 270 -22.40 -3.41 17.02
C ALA A 270 -20.88 -3.26 16.80
N GLY A 271 -20.40 -2.05 16.65
CA GLY A 271 -18.99 -1.80 16.41
C GLY A 271 -18.64 -0.31 16.44
N SER A 272 -17.51 0.05 15.86
CA SER A 272 -16.97 1.41 15.82
C SER A 272 -16.78 1.91 14.40
N LEU A 273 -17.16 3.16 14.16
CA LEU A 273 -16.90 3.87 12.90
C LEU A 273 -15.61 4.70 13.03
N ARG A 274 -14.70 4.51 12.11
CA ARG A 274 -13.40 5.18 12.07
C ARG A 274 -13.34 6.12 10.86
N ILE A 275 -13.08 7.39 11.09
CA ILE A 275 -12.98 8.40 10.04
C ILE A 275 -11.64 9.10 10.18
N GLY A 276 -10.85 9.12 9.13
CA GLY A 276 -9.52 9.72 9.19
C GLY A 276 -9.07 10.40 7.91
N THR A 277 -8.06 11.20 8.06
CA THR A 277 -7.39 11.88 6.95
C THR A 277 -5.88 11.86 7.14
N MET A 278 -5.17 11.97 6.05
CA MET A 278 -3.72 12.16 6.02
C MET A 278 -3.39 13.28 5.04
N ALA A 279 -2.43 14.10 5.42
CA ALA A 279 -1.77 15.02 4.51
C ALA A 279 -0.28 14.71 4.49
N SER A 280 0.34 14.71 3.32
CA SER A 280 1.78 14.55 3.20
C SER A 280 2.39 15.60 2.26
N TYR A 281 3.64 15.98 2.55
CA TYR A 281 4.38 16.96 1.79
C TYR A 281 5.86 16.59 1.70
N SER A 282 6.48 16.78 0.53
CA SER A 282 7.91 16.58 0.35
C SER A 282 8.68 17.84 0.74
N ILE A 283 9.60 17.73 1.69
CA ILE A 283 10.44 18.85 2.18
C ILE A 283 11.58 19.14 1.20
N GLN A 284 12.05 18.14 0.46
CA GLN A 284 13.13 18.30 -0.52
C GLN A 284 12.59 18.57 -1.92
N SER A 285 13.06 19.69 -2.49
CA SER A 285 12.80 20.03 -3.88
C SER A 285 13.81 19.36 -4.82
N ARG A 286 13.82 18.04 -4.90
CA ARG A 286 14.60 17.29 -5.89
C ARG A 286 13.69 16.82 -7.02
N GLY A 287 13.55 17.64 -8.06
CA GLY A 287 12.82 17.23 -9.26
C GLY A 287 11.29 17.29 -9.14
N GLN A 288 10.59 16.38 -9.78
CA GLN A 288 9.16 16.40 -10.07
C GLN A 288 8.24 15.97 -8.91
N GLU A 289 8.77 15.64 -7.74
CA GLU A 289 7.97 15.11 -6.59
C GLU A 289 7.46 16.21 -5.65
N GLN A 290 7.30 17.42 -6.13
CA GLN A 290 6.80 18.54 -5.32
C GLN A 290 5.28 18.58 -5.38
N GLY A 291 4.65 18.26 -4.26
CA GLY A 291 3.20 18.40 -4.14
C GLY A 291 2.70 17.90 -2.81
N MET A 292 1.62 18.50 -2.36
CA MET A 292 0.85 17.99 -1.24
C MET A 292 0.03 16.80 -1.69
N SER A 293 0.00 15.73 -0.90
CA SER A 293 -0.90 14.61 -1.13
C SER A 293 -1.87 14.51 0.04
N VAL A 294 -3.09 14.05 -0.24
CA VAL A 294 -4.12 13.86 0.79
C VAL A 294 -4.71 12.47 0.69
N GLN A 295 -5.14 11.95 1.83
CA GLN A 295 -5.89 10.70 1.91
C GLN A 295 -7.08 10.92 2.84
N ALA A 296 -8.22 10.35 2.47
CA ALA A 296 -9.38 10.17 3.33
C ALA A 296 -9.60 8.68 3.56
N LEU A 297 -10.04 8.33 4.77
CA LEU A 297 -10.34 6.96 5.18
C LEU A 297 -11.67 6.95 5.93
N VAL A 298 -12.48 5.96 5.61
CA VAL A 298 -13.65 5.58 6.40
C VAL A 298 -13.58 4.08 6.62
N GLY A 299 -13.66 3.64 7.85
CA GLY A 299 -13.64 2.23 8.25
C GLY A 299 -14.73 1.93 9.26
N TYR A 300 -15.17 0.68 9.30
CA TYR A 300 -16.06 0.17 10.31
C TYR A 300 -15.51 -1.14 10.85
N GLN A 301 -15.32 -1.20 12.15
CA GLN A 301 -14.85 -2.37 12.88
C GLN A 301 -16.04 -2.98 13.64
N TYR A 302 -16.28 -4.25 13.38
CA TYR A 302 -17.34 -5.03 14.01
C TYR A 302 -16.71 -6.12 14.89
N GLU A 303 -17.00 -6.12 16.16
CA GLU A 303 -16.58 -7.16 17.11
C GLU A 303 -17.38 -8.44 16.88
N LEU A 304 -16.69 -9.60 16.81
CA LEU A 304 -17.26 -10.90 16.50
C LEU A 304 -17.53 -11.73 17.75
#